data_a4d84b30773245a5bed164b9840ce158
#
_entry.id   a4d84b30773245a5bed164b9840ce158
#
_cell.length_a   1.000
_cell.length_b   1.000
_cell.length_c   1.000
_cell.angle_alpha   90.00
_cell.angle_beta   90.00
_cell.angle_gamma   90.00
#
_symmetry.space_group_name_H-M   'P 1'
#
loop_
_entity.id
_entity.type
_entity.pdbx_description
1 polymer ?
#
loop_
_entity_poly.entity_id
_entity_poly.type
_entity_poly.pdbx_seq_one_letter_code
_entity_poly.pdbx_strand_id
1 'polypeptide(L)'
;MPDAKNKFICEKELLSNIADDAKFLENEVISQNAQKIIELCRKNKKDRTKLDAFLSEYGLDNKEGVALMCLAESVLRIPDKNTRDLIISEKLSEGRWIDHLNKADSLFVNASTWGLLLAGKVVSTPSKWSKDPNNFITELISKSGEMPIRTAVLAAMGILSQEFVIGKDFKDIENIKGLENESYSFDMLGEAARTSSQAEKYFESYFNAIDEVGRLNLTKDLSNGVSIKISALHPRYEMRKLDELESKLFPKLAELINYAHSKDVEITIDAEEQDRLSLSFHIIKKLAFEKKIKDWSGFGIALQAYGKRALRAVDWLNKIVEKRAGMHLRLVKGAYWDYEIKHSQVYGYEGYPVFSKKSITDIFYLACAKEILKNKKLFAKFATHNAHTISSIQYLGEGSDYEFQRLYGMGELLYQSASEALELSSKPSIYAPIGSHKDLLPYLVRRLLENGANSSFINRLLDPETDSAWLAENPYERLKKETKDIPVPKKIFFDRENSSGKDLSLIHI
;
A
#
# COMPACT_ATOMS: atom_id res chain seq x y z
N MET A 1 -19.74 -15.08 -8.62
CA MET A 1 -18.37 -14.76 -8.22
C MET A 1 -17.59 -14.32 -9.43
N PRO A 2 -16.61 -13.43 -9.32
CA PRO A 2 -15.67 -13.20 -10.41
C PRO A 2 -15.09 -14.56 -10.81
N ASP A 3 -15.20 -14.87 -12.10
CA ASP A 3 -14.91 -16.22 -12.59
C ASP A 3 -13.42 -16.57 -12.35
N ALA A 4 -13.18 -17.62 -11.61
CA ALA A 4 -11.84 -18.12 -11.36
C ALA A 4 -11.10 -18.50 -12.65
N LYS A 5 -11.84 -18.93 -13.70
CA LYS A 5 -11.29 -19.25 -15.02
C LYS A 5 -10.56 -18.09 -15.69
N ASN A 6 -10.84 -16.83 -15.27
CA ASN A 6 -10.20 -15.64 -15.83
C ASN A 6 -9.00 -15.14 -15.02
N LYS A 7 -8.48 -15.94 -14.08
CA LYS A 7 -7.33 -15.55 -13.26
C LYS A 7 -6.08 -15.27 -14.10
N PHE A 8 -5.87 -16.05 -15.17
CA PHE A 8 -4.68 -15.96 -16.04
C PHE A 8 -4.98 -15.48 -17.47
N ILE A 9 -6.13 -14.82 -17.68
CA ILE A 9 -6.55 -14.30 -18.99
C ILE A 9 -5.45 -13.44 -19.64
N CYS A 10 -5.40 -13.44 -20.99
CA CYS A 10 -4.44 -12.67 -21.75
C CYS A 10 -4.65 -11.15 -21.57
N GLU A 11 -3.59 -10.41 -21.31
CA GLU A 11 -3.63 -8.95 -21.10
C GLU A 11 -4.10 -8.19 -22.35
N LYS A 12 -3.71 -8.67 -23.56
CA LYS A 12 -4.12 -8.08 -24.83
C LYS A 12 -5.63 -8.23 -25.05
N GLU A 13 -6.19 -9.38 -24.69
CA GLU A 13 -7.65 -9.61 -24.76
C GLU A 13 -8.40 -8.67 -23.82
N LEU A 14 -7.91 -8.55 -22.57
CA LEU A 14 -8.51 -7.62 -21.60
C LEU A 14 -8.46 -6.17 -22.08
N LEU A 15 -7.31 -5.72 -22.60
CA LEU A 15 -7.17 -4.37 -23.15
C LEU A 15 -8.11 -4.10 -24.32
N SER A 16 -8.27 -5.06 -25.24
CA SER A 16 -9.19 -4.94 -26.38
C SER A 16 -10.64 -4.78 -25.93
N ASN A 17 -11.02 -5.49 -24.86
CA ASN A 17 -12.39 -5.46 -24.33
C ASN A 17 -12.78 -4.13 -23.67
N ILE A 18 -11.80 -3.32 -23.25
CA ILE A 18 -12.06 -2.02 -22.59
C ILE A 18 -11.66 -0.82 -23.48
N ALA A 19 -11.21 -1.05 -24.71
CA ALA A 19 -10.66 0.01 -25.57
C ALA A 19 -11.64 1.18 -25.75
N ASP A 20 -12.91 0.91 -25.98
CA ASP A 20 -13.94 1.95 -26.12
C ASP A 20 -14.27 2.63 -24.78
N ASP A 21 -14.32 1.89 -23.72
CA ASP A 21 -14.60 2.41 -22.38
C ASP A 21 -13.49 3.32 -21.86
N ALA A 22 -12.27 3.16 -22.32
CA ALA A 22 -11.12 3.92 -21.90
C ALA A 22 -10.78 5.12 -22.83
N LYS A 23 -11.57 5.39 -23.86
CA LYS A 23 -11.38 6.55 -24.79
C LYS A 23 -11.33 7.91 -24.08
N PHE A 24 -11.99 8.05 -22.92
CA PHE A 24 -11.91 9.30 -22.15
C PHE A 24 -10.48 9.67 -21.75
N LEU A 25 -9.56 8.71 -21.66
CA LEU A 25 -8.14 8.94 -21.36
C LEU A 25 -7.42 9.74 -22.46
N GLU A 26 -7.98 9.81 -23.67
CA GLU A 26 -7.46 10.63 -24.77
C GLU A 26 -7.76 12.12 -24.58
N ASN A 27 -8.55 12.49 -23.56
CA ASN A 27 -8.85 13.89 -23.28
C ASN A 27 -7.61 14.62 -22.73
N GLU A 28 -7.11 15.57 -23.50
CA GLU A 28 -5.92 16.37 -23.17
C GLU A 28 -6.06 17.15 -21.85
N VAL A 29 -7.27 17.54 -21.46
CA VAL A 29 -7.54 18.23 -20.19
C VAL A 29 -7.06 17.42 -18.99
N ILE A 30 -7.16 16.09 -19.05
CA ILE A 30 -6.68 15.21 -17.97
C ILE A 30 -5.17 15.33 -17.78
N SER A 31 -4.41 15.26 -18.88
CA SER A 31 -2.94 15.39 -18.84
C SER A 31 -2.49 16.80 -18.47
N GLN A 32 -3.17 17.84 -18.97
CA GLN A 32 -2.89 19.24 -18.61
C GLN A 32 -3.12 19.49 -17.11
N ASN A 33 -4.21 19.00 -16.56
CA ASN A 33 -4.52 19.10 -15.14
C ASN A 33 -3.51 18.32 -14.29
N ALA A 34 -3.12 17.12 -14.73
CA ALA A 34 -2.08 16.34 -14.06
C ALA A 34 -0.73 17.08 -14.06
N GLN A 35 -0.36 17.69 -15.16
CA GLN A 35 0.87 18.48 -15.27
C GLN A 35 0.83 19.70 -14.34
N LYS A 36 -0.29 20.42 -14.28
CA LYS A 36 -0.49 21.55 -13.35
C LYS A 36 -0.29 21.13 -11.89
N ILE A 37 -0.83 19.97 -11.48
CA ILE A 37 -0.62 19.43 -10.13
C ILE A 37 0.88 19.19 -9.88
N ILE A 38 1.58 18.55 -10.83
CA ILE A 38 3.01 18.23 -10.72
C ILE A 38 3.85 19.49 -10.57
N GLU A 39 3.57 20.52 -11.38
CA GLU A 39 4.28 21.80 -11.33
C GLU A 39 4.06 22.51 -9.99
N LEU A 40 2.84 22.48 -9.45
CA LEU A 40 2.56 23.03 -8.11
C LEU A 40 3.30 22.26 -7.01
N CYS A 41 3.35 20.91 -7.06
CA CYS A 41 4.15 20.12 -6.14
C CYS A 41 5.63 20.53 -6.17
N ARG A 42 6.20 20.74 -7.35
CA ARG A 42 7.59 21.17 -7.51
C ARG A 42 7.85 22.57 -6.98
N LYS A 43 6.92 23.49 -7.23
CA LYS A 43 6.97 24.86 -6.69
C LYS A 43 6.94 24.85 -5.16
N ASN A 44 6.12 24.00 -4.55
CA ASN A 44 5.91 23.90 -3.11
C ASN A 44 6.76 22.80 -2.46
N LYS A 45 7.87 22.38 -3.09
CA LYS A 45 8.75 21.27 -2.65
C LYS A 45 9.21 21.37 -1.19
N LYS A 46 9.27 22.57 -0.61
CA LYS A 46 9.66 22.79 0.79
C LYS A 46 8.65 22.22 1.79
N ASP A 47 7.39 22.06 1.38
CA ASP A 47 6.28 21.59 2.21
C ASP A 47 6.15 20.05 2.20
N ARG A 48 7.13 19.35 1.59
CA ARG A 48 7.16 17.88 1.57
C ARG A 48 7.32 17.29 2.96
N THR A 49 6.72 16.12 3.19
CA THR A 49 6.91 15.39 4.44
C THR A 49 8.35 14.87 4.58
N LYS A 50 8.76 14.55 5.80
CA LYS A 50 10.08 13.91 6.05
C LYS A 50 10.17 12.57 5.32
N LEU A 51 9.07 11.84 5.25
CA LEU A 51 8.99 10.56 4.58
C LEU A 51 9.14 10.70 3.06
N ASP A 52 8.45 11.67 2.44
CA ASP A 52 8.61 11.95 1.00
C ASP A 52 10.07 12.34 0.69
N ALA A 53 10.71 13.10 1.59
CA ALA A 53 12.13 13.45 1.47
C ALA A 53 13.05 12.22 1.54
N PHE A 54 12.79 11.31 2.48
CA PHE A 54 13.54 10.07 2.65
C PHE A 54 13.39 9.13 1.43
N LEU A 55 12.16 8.89 0.99
CA LEU A 55 11.87 8.02 -0.14
C LEU A 55 12.44 8.54 -1.46
N SER A 56 12.56 9.86 -1.62
CA SER A 56 13.19 10.45 -2.80
C SER A 56 14.71 10.30 -2.83
N GLU A 57 15.38 10.15 -1.67
CA GLU A 57 16.83 10.01 -1.57
C GLU A 57 17.28 8.54 -1.59
N TYR A 58 16.51 7.66 -0.91
CA TYR A 58 16.85 6.25 -0.76
C TYR A 58 15.89 5.34 -1.54
N GLY A 59 15.78 5.58 -2.85
CA GLY A 59 15.03 4.71 -3.76
C GLY A 59 15.71 3.36 -3.98
N LEU A 60 14.96 2.39 -4.50
CA LEU A 60 15.51 1.07 -4.88
C LEU A 60 16.44 1.09 -6.11
N ASP A 61 16.60 2.24 -6.73
CA ASP A 61 17.51 2.47 -7.84
C ASP A 61 18.96 2.65 -7.40
N ASN A 62 19.19 2.90 -6.10
CA ASN A 62 20.53 3.01 -5.56
C ASN A 62 20.84 1.85 -4.60
N LYS A 63 22.12 1.51 -4.48
CA LYS A 63 22.60 0.39 -3.64
C LYS A 63 22.31 0.63 -2.16
N GLU A 64 22.32 1.87 -1.74
CA GLU A 64 22.11 2.29 -0.37
C GLU A 64 20.65 2.12 0.05
N GLY A 65 19.70 2.45 -0.81
CA GLY A 65 18.27 2.18 -0.58
C GLY A 65 17.99 0.68 -0.47
N VAL A 66 18.57 -0.14 -1.37
CA VAL A 66 18.47 -1.60 -1.28
C VAL A 66 19.11 -2.13 0.01
N ALA A 67 20.29 -1.62 0.39
CA ALA A 67 20.95 -2.02 1.64
C ALA A 67 20.12 -1.67 2.87
N LEU A 68 19.53 -0.47 2.92
CA LEU A 68 18.62 -0.06 4.01
C LEU A 68 17.39 -0.97 4.11
N MET A 69 16.81 -1.37 2.98
CA MET A 69 15.69 -2.30 2.98
C MET A 69 16.09 -3.68 3.48
N CYS A 70 17.22 -4.22 3.01
CA CYS A 70 17.74 -5.49 3.51
C CYS A 70 18.03 -5.43 5.02
N LEU A 71 18.56 -4.30 5.50
CA LEU A 71 18.78 -4.06 6.93
C LEU A 71 17.47 -4.05 7.70
N ALA A 72 16.46 -3.34 7.20
CA ALA A 72 15.14 -3.27 7.80
C ALA A 72 14.52 -4.67 7.93
N GLU A 73 14.50 -5.43 6.85
CA GLU A 73 13.97 -6.78 6.82
C GLU A 73 14.75 -7.72 7.74
N SER A 74 16.08 -7.67 7.71
CA SER A 74 16.95 -8.52 8.51
C SER A 74 16.79 -8.28 10.00
N VAL A 75 16.76 -7.01 10.42
CA VAL A 75 16.60 -6.62 11.83
C VAL A 75 15.26 -7.12 12.39
N LEU A 76 14.22 -7.11 11.59
CA LEU A 76 12.87 -7.45 12.03
C LEU A 76 12.55 -8.95 11.92
N ARG A 77 13.13 -9.67 10.93
CA ARG A 77 12.84 -11.09 10.70
C ARG A 77 13.79 -12.06 11.38
N ILE A 78 15.05 -11.68 11.59
CA ILE A 78 16.06 -12.59 12.11
C ILE A 78 16.06 -12.53 13.63
N PRO A 79 15.58 -13.58 14.33
CA PRO A 79 15.55 -13.59 15.78
C PRO A 79 16.94 -13.79 16.40
N ASP A 80 17.82 -14.50 15.68
CA ASP A 80 19.17 -14.77 16.14
C ASP A 80 20.06 -13.53 16.03
N LYS A 81 20.68 -13.17 17.18
CA LYS A 81 21.48 -11.97 17.30
C LYS A 81 22.72 -12.00 16.41
N ASN A 82 23.42 -13.12 16.36
CA ASN A 82 24.71 -13.21 15.66
C ASN A 82 24.50 -13.14 14.14
N THR A 83 23.50 -13.87 13.62
CA THR A 83 23.15 -13.83 12.19
C THR A 83 22.74 -12.44 11.76
N ARG A 84 21.92 -11.76 12.58
CA ARG A 84 21.48 -10.40 12.33
C ARG A 84 22.63 -9.40 12.31
N ASP A 85 23.55 -9.48 13.29
CA ASP A 85 24.69 -8.59 13.40
C ASP A 85 25.68 -8.78 12.21
N LEU A 86 25.85 -10.02 11.71
CA LEU A 86 26.62 -10.31 10.50
C LEU A 86 26.01 -9.65 9.25
N ILE A 87 24.70 -9.76 9.05
CA ILE A 87 24.02 -9.16 7.89
C ILE A 87 24.05 -7.63 7.97
N ILE A 88 23.90 -7.05 9.18
CA ILE A 88 24.03 -5.60 9.37
C ILE A 88 25.43 -5.15 8.95
N SER A 89 26.47 -5.85 9.43
CA SER A 89 27.86 -5.52 9.08
C SER A 89 28.13 -5.63 7.59
N GLU A 90 27.69 -6.72 6.93
CA GLU A 90 27.84 -6.93 5.49
C GLU A 90 27.17 -5.81 4.68
N LYS A 91 25.90 -5.54 4.93
CA LYS A 91 25.15 -4.55 4.15
C LYS A 91 25.58 -3.10 4.38
N LEU A 92 26.06 -2.77 5.57
CA LEU A 92 26.63 -1.44 5.83
C LEU A 92 27.96 -1.25 5.11
N SER A 93 28.77 -2.31 4.92
CA SER A 93 30.06 -2.23 4.24
C SER A 93 29.94 -2.08 2.72
N GLU A 94 28.83 -2.48 2.10
CA GLU A 94 28.60 -2.43 0.65
C GLU A 94 28.20 -1.02 0.14
N GLY A 95 27.68 -0.14 1.01
CA GLY A 95 27.11 1.17 0.62
C GLY A 95 28.14 2.29 0.52
N ARG A 96 27.96 3.18 -0.48
CA ARG A 96 28.69 4.47 -0.59
C ARG A 96 27.93 5.58 0.13
N TRP A 97 27.79 5.45 1.43
CA TRP A 97 27.03 6.36 2.29
C TRP A 97 27.49 7.82 2.22
N ILE A 98 28.74 8.06 1.75
CA ILE A 98 29.33 9.38 1.58
C ILE A 98 28.64 10.19 0.49
N ASP A 99 28.20 9.53 -0.57
CA ASP A 99 27.63 10.21 -1.75
C ASP A 99 26.29 10.89 -1.42
N HIS A 100 25.72 10.56 -0.27
CA HIS A 100 24.45 11.12 0.24
C HIS A 100 24.63 12.23 1.29
N LEU A 101 25.88 12.51 1.73
CA LEU A 101 26.20 13.37 2.88
C LEU A 101 25.85 14.83 2.71
N ASN A 102 25.68 15.36 1.50
CA ASN A 102 25.45 16.77 1.22
C ASN A 102 24.29 17.05 0.25
N LYS A 103 23.49 16.03 -0.08
CA LYS A 103 22.43 16.15 -1.08
C LYS A 103 21.06 16.49 -0.51
N ALA A 104 20.86 16.33 0.80
CA ALA A 104 19.59 16.62 1.41
C ALA A 104 19.69 17.73 2.47
N ASP A 105 18.78 18.70 2.39
CA ASP A 105 18.59 19.76 3.41
C ASP A 105 18.09 19.22 4.76
N SER A 106 17.87 17.91 4.89
CA SER A 106 17.32 17.24 6.06
C SER A 106 18.40 16.43 6.76
N LEU A 107 18.65 16.73 8.03
CA LEU A 107 19.47 15.95 8.96
C LEU A 107 19.10 14.45 9.00
N PHE A 108 17.86 14.14 8.62
CA PHE A 108 17.29 12.78 8.57
C PHE A 108 17.86 11.95 7.41
N VAL A 109 18.28 12.58 6.34
CA VAL A 109 18.70 11.94 5.08
C VAL A 109 20.21 11.69 5.03
N ASN A 110 20.98 12.31 5.89
CA ASN A 110 22.44 12.10 5.93
C ASN A 110 22.79 10.78 6.63
N ALA A 111 23.21 9.76 5.89
CA ALA A 111 23.56 8.42 6.39
C ALA A 111 24.61 8.45 7.53
N SER A 112 25.52 9.40 7.53
CA SER A 112 26.51 9.58 8.59
C SER A 112 25.97 10.27 9.84
N THR A 113 25.01 11.18 9.68
CA THR A 113 24.23 11.77 10.78
C THR A 113 23.35 10.71 11.42
N TRP A 114 22.93 9.71 10.66
CA TRP A 114 22.21 8.55 11.16
C TRP A 114 22.97 7.80 12.24
N GLY A 115 24.21 7.41 11.98
CA GLY A 115 25.05 6.73 12.99
C GLY A 115 25.27 7.55 14.25
N LEU A 116 25.34 8.88 14.14
CA LEU A 116 25.59 9.79 15.25
C LEU A 116 24.33 10.19 16.03
N LEU A 117 23.23 10.49 15.34
CA LEU A 117 21.93 10.76 15.96
C LEU A 117 21.44 9.57 16.78
N LEU A 118 21.66 8.37 16.26
CA LEU A 118 21.20 7.13 16.86
C LEU A 118 22.06 6.67 18.03
N ALA A 119 23.34 7.07 18.10
CA ALA A 119 24.19 6.81 19.25
C ALA A 119 23.87 7.71 20.47
N GLY A 120 22.88 8.61 20.37
CA GLY A 120 22.51 9.53 21.47
C GLY A 120 23.62 10.47 21.90
N LYS A 121 24.69 10.59 21.12
CA LYS A 121 25.84 11.43 21.36
C LYS A 121 26.02 12.42 20.22
N VAL A 122 25.13 13.41 20.14
CA VAL A 122 25.42 14.63 19.38
C VAL A 122 26.45 15.41 20.18
N VAL A 123 27.69 15.02 20.03
CA VAL A 123 28.81 15.88 20.39
C VAL A 123 29.27 16.53 19.09
N SER A 124 29.45 17.83 19.11
CA SER A 124 29.99 18.69 18.06
C SER A 124 30.88 17.95 17.07
N THR A 125 30.54 18.01 15.78
CA THR A 125 31.25 17.41 14.64
C THR A 125 32.76 17.44 14.83
N PRO A 126 33.46 16.30 15.04
CA PRO A 126 34.89 16.29 15.13
C PRO A 126 35.53 16.66 13.79
N SER A 127 36.52 17.51 13.78
CA SER A 127 37.22 18.00 12.57
C SER A 127 37.88 16.90 11.71
N LYS A 128 37.95 15.67 12.18
CA LYS A 128 38.40 14.49 11.44
C LYS A 128 37.36 13.95 10.45
N TRP A 129 36.13 14.32 10.62
CA TRP A 129 34.98 13.86 9.81
C TRP A 129 35.01 14.36 8.37
N SER A 130 35.50 15.59 8.19
CA SER A 130 35.55 16.25 6.88
C SER A 130 36.65 15.69 5.94
N LYS A 131 37.55 14.83 6.44
CA LYS A 131 38.69 14.34 5.67
C LYS A 131 38.57 12.93 5.12
N ASP A 132 37.92 12.02 5.83
CA ASP A 132 37.64 10.65 5.33
C ASP A 132 36.54 9.94 6.15
N PRO A 133 35.26 10.11 5.77
CA PRO A 133 34.14 9.55 6.49
C PRO A 133 34.06 8.01 6.45
N ASN A 134 34.55 7.37 5.38
CA ASN A 134 34.57 5.89 5.28
C ASN A 134 35.52 5.25 6.27
N ASN A 135 36.73 5.80 6.38
CA ASN A 135 37.69 5.35 7.38
C ASN A 135 37.20 5.61 8.79
N PHE A 136 36.49 6.72 9.02
CA PHE A 136 35.89 7.03 10.32
C PHE A 136 34.81 6.00 10.71
N ILE A 137 33.91 5.65 9.81
CA ILE A 137 32.88 4.62 10.04
C ILE A 137 33.55 3.25 10.29
N THR A 138 34.53 2.87 9.48
CA THR A 138 35.30 1.63 9.66
C THR A 138 36.06 1.61 10.99
N GLU A 139 36.62 2.72 11.37
CA GLU A 139 37.32 2.89 12.67
C GLU A 139 36.35 2.88 13.88
N LEU A 140 35.16 3.42 13.72
CA LEU A 140 34.09 3.36 14.72
C LEU A 140 33.57 1.93 14.92
N ILE A 141 33.40 1.19 13.82
CA ILE A 141 33.02 -0.22 13.83
C ILE A 141 34.07 -1.06 14.53
N SER A 142 35.33 -0.85 14.19
CA SER A 142 36.46 -1.63 14.74
C SER A 142 36.77 -1.32 16.24
N LYS A 143 36.53 -0.08 16.70
CA LYS A 143 36.83 0.36 18.06
C LYS A 143 35.68 0.23 19.05
N SER A 144 34.42 0.30 18.59
CA SER A 144 33.26 0.34 19.48
C SER A 144 32.54 -1.01 19.64
N GLY A 145 32.95 -2.02 18.89
CA GLY A 145 32.22 -3.28 18.80
C GLY A 145 30.86 -3.11 18.10
N GLU A 146 30.23 -4.22 17.76
CA GLU A 146 28.99 -4.27 16.96
C GLU A 146 27.75 -3.66 17.65
N MET A 147 27.80 -3.48 18.98
CA MET A 147 26.64 -3.08 19.77
C MET A 147 26.14 -1.64 19.50
N PRO A 148 26.98 -0.60 19.33
CA PRO A 148 26.52 0.75 19.02
C PRO A 148 25.83 0.84 17.66
N ILE A 149 26.38 0.18 16.63
CA ILE A 149 25.84 0.24 15.27
C ILE A 149 24.49 -0.44 15.20
N ARG A 150 24.34 -1.61 15.81
CA ARG A 150 23.08 -2.31 15.90
C ARG A 150 22.01 -1.48 16.62
N THR A 151 22.36 -0.87 17.76
CA THR A 151 21.45 0.01 18.49
C THR A 151 21.02 1.19 17.62
N ALA A 152 21.95 1.74 16.85
CA ALA A 152 21.72 2.81 15.92
C ALA A 152 20.75 2.39 14.79
N VAL A 153 20.97 1.23 14.15
CA VAL A 153 20.09 0.70 13.10
C VAL A 153 18.69 0.42 13.65
N LEU A 154 18.59 -0.18 14.84
CA LEU A 154 17.27 -0.44 15.47
C LEU A 154 16.52 0.86 15.80
N ALA A 155 17.21 1.88 16.28
CA ALA A 155 16.61 3.18 16.56
C ALA A 155 16.17 3.87 15.26
N ALA A 156 16.98 3.79 14.19
CA ALA A 156 16.63 4.29 12.86
C ALA A 156 15.36 3.64 12.32
N MET A 157 15.31 2.33 12.41
CA MET A 157 14.12 1.58 12.02
C MET A 157 12.89 1.96 12.86
N GLY A 158 13.10 2.24 14.14
CA GLY A 158 12.06 2.77 15.03
C GLY A 158 11.54 4.14 14.58
N ILE A 159 12.43 5.05 14.20
CA ILE A 159 12.07 6.39 13.70
C ILE A 159 11.33 6.29 12.35
N LEU A 160 11.87 5.52 11.41
CA LEU A 160 11.19 5.28 10.13
C LEU A 160 9.78 4.69 10.34
N SER A 161 9.67 3.73 11.25
CA SER A 161 8.38 3.12 11.59
C SER A 161 7.35 4.15 12.05
N GLN A 162 7.77 5.16 12.81
CA GLN A 162 6.87 6.21 13.31
C GLN A 162 6.33 7.11 12.21
N GLU A 163 7.05 7.26 11.11
CA GLU A 163 6.55 8.04 9.96
C GLU A 163 5.48 7.27 9.14
N PHE A 164 5.40 5.95 9.30
CA PHE A 164 4.43 5.11 8.59
C PHE A 164 3.21 4.69 9.41
N VAL A 165 3.24 4.85 10.73
CA VAL A 165 2.12 4.54 11.63
C VAL A 165 1.69 5.77 12.37
N ILE A 166 0.37 5.92 12.53
CA ILE A 166 -0.20 7.08 13.23
C ILE A 166 0.03 6.99 14.75
N GLY A 167 0.17 5.79 15.29
CA GLY A 167 0.43 5.54 16.72
C GLY A 167 0.60 4.06 17.02
N LYS A 168 1.06 3.75 18.22
CA LYS A 168 1.14 2.36 18.71
C LYS A 168 -0.21 1.85 19.16
N ASP A 169 -1.03 2.74 19.70
CA ASP A 169 -2.38 2.49 20.18
C ASP A 169 -3.25 3.77 20.07
N PHE A 170 -4.51 3.68 20.44
CA PHE A 170 -5.44 4.80 20.35
C PHE A 170 -5.14 5.95 21.34
N LYS A 171 -4.38 5.71 22.42
CA LYS A 171 -3.96 6.77 23.35
C LYS A 171 -2.96 7.73 22.69
N ASP A 172 -2.09 7.20 21.84
CA ASP A 172 -1.17 8.04 21.06
C ASP A 172 -1.96 8.93 20.09
N ILE A 173 -3.02 8.37 19.47
CA ILE A 173 -3.85 9.04 18.45
C ILE A 173 -4.66 10.18 19.04
N GLU A 174 -5.23 10.01 20.21
CA GLU A 174 -6.05 11.06 20.88
C GLU A 174 -5.28 12.36 21.10
N ASN A 175 -3.98 12.28 21.24
CA ASN A 175 -3.09 13.42 21.47
C ASN A 175 -2.62 14.11 20.18
N ILE A 176 -3.00 13.61 19.00
CA ILE A 176 -2.62 14.21 17.72
C ILE A 176 -3.42 15.49 17.50
N LYS A 177 -2.70 16.60 17.34
CA LYS A 177 -3.32 17.90 17.03
C LYS A 177 -3.88 17.88 15.61
N GLY A 178 -5.12 18.33 15.45
CA GLY A 178 -5.78 18.42 14.16
C GLY A 178 -6.36 17.09 13.66
N LEU A 179 -6.43 16.06 14.51
CA LEU A 179 -7.09 14.81 14.18
C LEU A 179 -8.54 15.04 13.68
N GLU A 180 -9.22 16.02 14.25
CA GLU A 180 -10.58 16.43 13.91
C GLU A 180 -10.74 17.06 12.52
N ASN A 181 -9.64 17.39 11.85
CA ASN A 181 -9.68 18.02 10.52
C ASN A 181 -9.61 17.02 9.37
N GLU A 182 -9.47 15.72 9.67
CA GLU A 182 -9.24 14.66 8.71
C GLU A 182 -10.14 13.46 9.02
N SER A 183 -10.42 12.63 8.01
CA SER A 183 -11.12 11.35 8.18
C SER A 183 -10.12 10.20 8.04
N TYR A 184 -10.27 9.16 8.87
CA TYR A 184 -9.33 8.06 8.94
C TYR A 184 -10.00 6.71 8.69
N SER A 185 -9.29 5.83 7.99
CA SER A 185 -9.54 4.39 8.00
C SER A 185 -8.38 3.72 8.73
N PHE A 186 -8.61 3.33 9.97
CA PHE A 186 -7.58 2.75 10.82
C PHE A 186 -7.31 1.29 10.45
N ASP A 187 -6.05 0.94 10.25
CA ASP A 187 -5.58 -0.43 9.99
C ASP A 187 -4.81 -0.94 11.21
N MET A 188 -5.41 -1.87 11.93
CA MET A 188 -4.69 -2.55 13.01
C MET A 188 -3.63 -3.45 12.39
N LEU A 189 -2.35 -3.13 12.61
CA LEU A 189 -1.26 -3.93 12.08
C LEU A 189 -1.35 -5.37 12.54
N GLY A 190 -1.32 -6.28 11.58
CA GLY A 190 -1.44 -7.71 11.76
C GLY A 190 -2.13 -8.35 10.57
N GLU A 191 -1.51 -9.36 9.99
CA GLU A 191 -2.04 -10.12 8.86
C GLU A 191 -1.48 -11.54 8.88
N ALA A 192 -2.10 -12.46 8.12
CA ALA A 192 -1.65 -13.83 7.96
C ALA A 192 -1.33 -14.51 9.32
N ALA A 193 -2.29 -14.57 10.23
CA ALA A 193 -2.14 -15.27 11.49
C ALA A 193 -1.62 -16.69 11.26
N ARG A 194 -0.62 -17.11 12.04
CA ARG A 194 0.02 -18.42 11.91
C ARG A 194 -0.52 -19.43 12.93
N THR A 195 -1.12 -18.94 13.99
CA THR A 195 -1.70 -19.76 15.08
C THR A 195 -3.06 -19.24 15.49
N SER A 196 -3.88 -20.10 16.08
CA SER A 196 -5.19 -19.68 16.62
C SER A 196 -5.06 -18.64 17.73
N SER A 197 -4.01 -18.73 18.56
CA SER A 197 -3.74 -17.72 19.60
C SER A 197 -3.39 -16.35 19.01
N GLN A 198 -2.67 -16.31 17.89
CA GLN A 198 -2.39 -15.05 17.19
C GLN A 198 -3.66 -14.48 16.54
N ALA A 199 -4.49 -15.33 15.92
CA ALA A 199 -5.76 -14.93 15.35
C ALA A 199 -6.71 -14.33 16.41
N GLU A 200 -6.72 -14.90 17.63
CA GLU A 200 -7.52 -14.37 18.74
C GLU A 200 -7.05 -12.98 19.18
N LYS A 201 -5.73 -12.77 19.31
CA LYS A 201 -5.18 -11.44 19.62
C LYS A 201 -5.55 -10.38 18.56
N TYR A 202 -5.53 -10.77 17.29
CA TYR A 202 -5.94 -9.84 16.23
C TYR A 202 -7.47 -9.58 16.28
N PHE A 203 -8.28 -10.59 16.60
CA PHE A 203 -9.71 -10.40 16.82
C PHE A 203 -9.98 -9.39 17.93
N GLU A 204 -9.34 -9.57 19.10
CA GLU A 204 -9.44 -8.64 20.23
C GLU A 204 -8.96 -7.21 19.84
N SER A 205 -7.88 -7.13 19.06
CA SER A 205 -7.36 -5.84 18.57
C SER A 205 -8.38 -5.11 17.68
N TYR A 206 -9.04 -5.82 16.76
CA TYR A 206 -10.10 -5.23 15.92
C TYR A 206 -11.33 -4.83 16.75
N PHE A 207 -11.71 -5.66 17.71
CA PHE A 207 -12.84 -5.38 18.59
C PHE A 207 -12.61 -4.08 19.37
N ASN A 208 -11.43 -3.97 20.00
CA ASN A 208 -11.02 -2.76 20.72
C ASN A 208 -10.92 -1.54 19.79
N ALA A 209 -10.41 -1.71 18.58
CA ALA A 209 -10.32 -0.64 17.59
C ALA A 209 -11.70 -0.09 17.21
N ILE A 210 -12.68 -0.96 17.00
CA ILE A 210 -14.06 -0.56 16.70
C ILE A 210 -14.65 0.25 17.86
N ASP A 211 -14.41 -0.16 19.11
CA ASP A 211 -14.91 0.56 20.29
C ASP A 211 -14.28 1.94 20.42
N GLU A 212 -12.96 2.04 20.28
CA GLU A 212 -12.24 3.31 20.37
C GLU A 212 -12.59 4.27 19.21
N VAL A 213 -12.72 3.75 17.98
CA VAL A 213 -13.14 4.57 16.83
C VAL A 213 -14.58 5.06 17.02
N GLY A 214 -15.48 4.22 17.50
CA GLY A 214 -16.85 4.62 17.83
C GLY A 214 -16.89 5.75 18.86
N ARG A 215 -16.04 5.64 19.90
CA ARG A 215 -15.89 6.70 20.91
C ARG A 215 -15.34 8.01 20.31
N LEU A 216 -14.30 7.91 19.46
CA LEU A 216 -13.75 9.08 18.78
C LEU A 216 -14.76 9.76 17.85
N ASN A 217 -15.52 8.99 17.09
CA ASN A 217 -16.55 9.51 16.19
C ASN A 217 -17.61 10.30 16.97
N LEU A 218 -18.12 9.74 18.09
CA LEU A 218 -19.12 10.41 18.93
C LEU A 218 -18.57 11.66 19.62
N THR A 219 -17.32 11.62 20.11
CA THR A 219 -16.77 12.73 20.90
C THR A 219 -16.29 13.91 20.06
N LYS A 220 -15.92 13.66 18.80
CA LYS A 220 -15.32 14.65 17.90
C LYS A 220 -16.15 14.92 16.63
N ASP A 221 -17.34 14.33 16.54
CA ASP A 221 -18.22 14.43 15.35
C ASP A 221 -17.48 14.03 14.05
N LEU A 222 -16.85 12.84 14.07
CA LEU A 222 -16.05 12.31 12.97
C LEU A 222 -16.71 11.10 12.34
N SER A 223 -16.31 10.79 11.11
CA SER A 223 -16.71 9.58 10.39
C SER A 223 -15.47 8.75 10.04
N ASN A 224 -14.88 8.13 11.07
CA ASN A 224 -13.74 7.25 10.90
C ASN A 224 -14.19 5.79 10.80
N GLY A 225 -13.38 4.97 10.13
CA GLY A 225 -13.63 3.54 9.98
C GLY A 225 -12.44 2.67 10.36
N VAL A 226 -12.65 1.35 10.31
CA VAL A 226 -11.63 0.33 10.57
C VAL A 226 -11.48 -0.58 9.33
N SER A 227 -10.24 -0.84 8.94
CA SER A 227 -9.88 -1.79 7.90
C SER A 227 -9.54 -3.15 8.50
N ILE A 228 -10.14 -4.23 7.98
CA ILE A 228 -9.98 -5.60 8.51
C ILE A 228 -9.35 -6.50 7.45
N LYS A 229 -8.25 -7.19 7.80
CA LYS A 229 -7.66 -8.26 6.99
C LYS A 229 -8.18 -9.60 7.46
N ILE A 230 -8.86 -10.32 6.57
CA ILE A 230 -9.49 -11.61 6.94
C ILE A 230 -8.43 -12.63 7.36
N SER A 231 -7.25 -12.60 6.76
CA SER A 231 -6.15 -13.51 7.11
C SER A 231 -5.62 -13.34 8.53
N ALA A 232 -5.87 -12.21 9.15
CA ALA A 232 -5.52 -11.99 10.56
C ALA A 232 -6.40 -12.80 11.51
N LEU A 233 -7.61 -13.21 11.09
CA LEU A 233 -8.63 -13.82 11.95
C LEU A 233 -8.63 -15.35 11.91
N HIS A 234 -7.86 -15.98 11.01
CA HIS A 234 -7.77 -17.44 10.91
C HIS A 234 -6.43 -17.89 10.32
N PRO A 235 -5.71 -18.88 10.98
CA PRO A 235 -4.37 -19.29 10.53
C PRO A 235 -4.36 -20.08 9.21
N ARG A 236 -5.51 -20.57 8.75
CA ARG A 236 -5.66 -21.34 7.53
C ARG A 236 -6.69 -20.69 6.61
N TYR A 237 -6.48 -19.41 6.26
CA TYR A 237 -7.34 -18.67 5.34
C TYR A 237 -7.03 -19.09 3.88
N GLU A 238 -7.53 -20.25 3.51
CA GLU A 238 -7.29 -20.93 2.24
C GLU A 238 -8.58 -21.56 1.71
N MET A 239 -8.83 -21.54 0.39
CA MET A 239 -10.05 -22.09 -0.24
C MET A 239 -10.29 -23.57 0.13
N ARG A 240 -9.24 -24.38 0.21
CA ARG A 240 -9.34 -25.81 0.62
C ARG A 240 -9.83 -26.06 2.04
N LYS A 241 -9.99 -25.00 2.84
CA LYS A 241 -10.50 -25.03 4.20
C LYS A 241 -11.87 -24.37 4.33
N LEU A 242 -12.61 -24.27 3.25
CA LEU A 242 -13.87 -23.50 3.19
C LEU A 242 -14.84 -23.88 4.32
N ASP A 243 -15.11 -25.18 4.55
CA ASP A 243 -16.03 -25.64 5.60
C ASP A 243 -15.57 -25.21 7.01
N GLU A 244 -14.27 -25.28 7.25
CA GLU A 244 -13.68 -24.83 8.52
C GLU A 244 -13.81 -23.31 8.67
N LEU A 245 -13.61 -22.56 7.60
CA LEU A 245 -13.75 -21.10 7.58
C LEU A 245 -15.20 -20.67 7.76
N GLU A 246 -16.14 -21.37 7.14
CA GLU A 246 -17.57 -21.10 7.32
C GLU A 246 -18.04 -21.36 8.75
N SER A 247 -17.50 -22.37 9.41
CA SER A 247 -17.91 -22.71 10.79
C SER A 247 -17.19 -21.91 11.86
N LYS A 248 -15.93 -21.47 11.64
CA LYS A 248 -15.11 -20.81 12.67
C LYS A 248 -14.83 -19.35 12.39
N LEU A 249 -14.48 -18.97 11.13
CA LEU A 249 -14.10 -17.61 10.77
C LEU A 249 -15.31 -16.73 10.51
N PHE A 250 -16.28 -17.22 9.73
CA PHE A 250 -17.46 -16.42 9.36
C PHE A 250 -18.22 -15.90 10.59
N PRO A 251 -18.52 -16.70 11.65
CA PRO A 251 -19.19 -16.18 12.83
C PRO A 251 -18.41 -15.06 13.52
N LYS A 252 -17.08 -15.19 13.66
CA LYS A 252 -16.23 -14.15 14.26
C LYS A 252 -16.26 -12.86 13.45
N LEU A 253 -16.16 -12.99 12.15
CA LEU A 253 -16.19 -11.81 11.25
C LEU A 253 -17.56 -11.14 11.26
N ALA A 254 -18.65 -11.92 11.28
CA ALA A 254 -20.01 -11.40 11.41
C ALA A 254 -20.22 -10.69 12.77
N GLU A 255 -19.65 -11.21 13.84
CA GLU A 255 -19.65 -10.58 15.17
C GLU A 255 -18.98 -9.21 15.14
N LEU A 256 -17.75 -9.10 14.60
CA LEU A 256 -17.02 -7.82 14.46
C LEU A 256 -17.82 -6.80 13.66
N ILE A 257 -18.39 -7.21 12.52
CA ILE A 257 -19.12 -6.28 11.65
C ILE A 257 -20.45 -5.86 12.29
N ASN A 258 -21.16 -6.77 12.96
CA ASN A 258 -22.36 -6.43 13.71
C ASN A 258 -22.06 -5.48 14.88
N TYR A 259 -20.90 -5.66 15.54
CA TYR A 259 -20.45 -4.75 16.59
C TYR A 259 -20.14 -3.37 16.03
N ALA A 260 -19.42 -3.29 14.91
CA ALA A 260 -19.13 -2.04 14.23
C ALA A 260 -20.41 -1.30 13.80
N HIS A 261 -21.41 -2.01 13.26
CA HIS A 261 -22.72 -1.46 12.95
C HIS A 261 -23.39 -0.87 14.19
N SER A 262 -23.32 -1.57 15.36
CA SER A 262 -23.91 -1.06 16.61
C SER A 262 -23.24 0.21 17.14
N LYS A 263 -21.99 0.48 16.74
CA LYS A 263 -21.19 1.66 17.09
C LYS A 263 -21.16 2.72 15.99
N ASP A 264 -21.82 2.47 14.87
CA ASP A 264 -21.78 3.29 13.65
C ASP A 264 -20.34 3.56 13.15
N VAL A 265 -19.51 2.52 13.18
CA VAL A 265 -18.11 2.53 12.71
C VAL A 265 -18.01 1.84 11.37
N GLU A 266 -17.63 2.57 10.34
CA GLU A 266 -17.44 2.02 9.00
C GLU A 266 -16.40 0.89 8.97
N ILE A 267 -16.68 -0.19 8.26
CA ILE A 267 -15.77 -1.33 8.08
C ILE A 267 -15.41 -1.51 6.62
N THR A 268 -14.11 -1.52 6.32
CA THR A 268 -13.59 -1.94 5.01
C THR A 268 -12.86 -3.28 5.14
N ILE A 269 -13.30 -4.30 4.41
CA ILE A 269 -12.52 -5.53 4.27
C ILE A 269 -11.39 -5.28 3.28
N ASP A 270 -10.15 -5.37 3.74
CA ASP A 270 -8.96 -5.16 2.91
C ASP A 270 -8.78 -6.30 1.89
N ALA A 271 -8.24 -5.96 0.71
CA ALA A 271 -7.86 -6.94 -0.30
C ALA A 271 -6.45 -7.48 0.02
N GLU A 272 -6.30 -8.77 -0.16
CA GLU A 272 -5.05 -9.50 0.05
C GLU A 272 -4.60 -10.17 -1.26
N GLU A 273 -3.82 -11.26 -1.21
CA GLU A 273 -3.28 -11.92 -2.41
C GLU A 273 -4.38 -12.43 -3.34
N GLN A 274 -4.09 -12.52 -4.63
CA GLN A 274 -5.06 -12.93 -5.67
C GLN A 274 -5.57 -14.37 -5.48
N ASP A 275 -4.81 -15.22 -4.83
CA ASP A 275 -5.24 -16.58 -4.47
C ASP A 275 -6.41 -16.58 -3.49
N ARG A 276 -6.52 -15.55 -2.67
CA ARG A 276 -7.59 -15.37 -1.67
C ARG A 276 -8.83 -14.66 -2.22
N LEU A 277 -8.75 -14.06 -3.41
CA LEU A 277 -9.83 -13.22 -3.94
C LEU A 277 -11.17 -13.96 -3.99
N SER A 278 -11.23 -15.17 -4.56
CA SER A 278 -12.47 -15.95 -4.68
C SER A 278 -13.05 -16.32 -3.31
N LEU A 279 -12.21 -16.70 -2.35
CA LEU A 279 -12.60 -16.99 -0.97
C LEU A 279 -13.13 -15.74 -0.26
N SER A 280 -12.43 -14.61 -0.41
CA SER A 280 -12.86 -13.32 0.16
C SER A 280 -14.24 -12.94 -0.37
N PHE A 281 -14.47 -13.03 -1.67
CA PHE A 281 -15.78 -12.73 -2.26
C PHE A 281 -16.89 -13.68 -1.82
N HIS A 282 -16.56 -14.96 -1.56
CA HIS A 282 -17.52 -15.91 -1.00
C HIS A 282 -17.99 -15.46 0.39
N ILE A 283 -17.06 -15.12 1.27
CA ILE A 283 -17.33 -14.64 2.63
C ILE A 283 -18.05 -13.30 2.60
N ILE A 284 -17.56 -12.33 1.80
CA ILE A 284 -18.15 -10.99 1.65
C ILE A 284 -19.59 -11.08 1.19
N LYS A 285 -19.93 -11.99 0.24
CA LYS A 285 -21.31 -12.19 -0.20
C LYS A 285 -22.21 -12.60 0.97
N LYS A 286 -21.78 -13.54 1.79
CA LYS A 286 -22.56 -13.98 2.97
C LYS A 286 -22.76 -12.84 3.95
N LEU A 287 -21.70 -12.06 4.26
CA LEU A 287 -21.75 -10.90 5.13
C LEU A 287 -22.66 -9.80 4.59
N ALA A 288 -22.55 -9.50 3.30
CA ALA A 288 -23.34 -8.44 2.65
C ALA A 288 -24.86 -8.67 2.75
N PHE A 289 -25.29 -9.92 2.91
CA PHE A 289 -26.71 -10.29 3.08
C PHE A 289 -27.06 -10.75 4.50
N GLU A 290 -26.13 -10.60 5.46
CA GLU A 290 -26.43 -10.81 6.89
C GLU A 290 -27.53 -9.85 7.32
N LYS A 291 -28.55 -10.37 8.04
CA LYS A 291 -29.80 -9.65 8.33
C LYS A 291 -29.56 -8.29 9.00
N LYS A 292 -28.57 -8.21 9.90
CA LYS A 292 -28.25 -6.96 10.62
C LYS A 292 -27.46 -5.96 9.81
N ILE A 293 -26.74 -6.41 8.76
CA ILE A 293 -25.80 -5.60 7.97
C ILE A 293 -26.42 -5.14 6.66
N LYS A 294 -27.39 -5.88 6.12
CA LYS A 294 -27.98 -5.66 4.79
C LYS A 294 -28.46 -4.23 4.55
N ASP A 295 -29.00 -3.59 5.57
CA ASP A 295 -29.58 -2.27 5.48
C ASP A 295 -28.62 -1.15 5.97
N TRP A 296 -27.35 -1.50 6.20
CA TRP A 296 -26.30 -0.59 6.64
C TRP A 296 -25.28 -0.34 5.52
N SER A 297 -25.04 0.93 5.17
CA SER A 297 -24.09 1.35 4.11
C SER A 297 -22.63 1.40 4.57
N GLY A 298 -22.36 1.38 5.89
CA GLY A 298 -21.01 1.43 6.44
C GLY A 298 -20.17 0.16 6.25
N PHE A 299 -20.69 -0.86 5.55
CA PHE A 299 -19.91 -2.04 5.16
C PHE A 299 -19.36 -1.89 3.75
N GLY A 300 -18.06 -2.11 3.58
CA GLY A 300 -17.39 -2.03 2.30
C GLY A 300 -16.18 -2.93 2.17
N ILE A 301 -15.54 -2.86 1.03
CA ILE A 301 -14.39 -3.68 0.69
C ILE A 301 -13.32 -2.87 -0.05
N ALA A 302 -12.08 -3.36 -0.04
CA ALA A 302 -11.04 -2.91 -0.95
C ALA A 302 -10.95 -3.84 -2.18
N LEU A 303 -10.60 -3.28 -3.34
CA LEU A 303 -10.37 -4.01 -4.58
C LEU A 303 -9.07 -3.52 -5.23
N GLN A 304 -8.24 -4.47 -5.69
CA GLN A 304 -6.96 -4.21 -6.32
C GLN A 304 -7.06 -4.26 -7.85
N ALA A 305 -6.90 -3.11 -8.50
CA ALA A 305 -7.07 -2.96 -9.96
C ALA A 305 -5.98 -3.65 -10.80
N TYR A 306 -4.83 -3.98 -10.20
CA TYR A 306 -3.77 -4.74 -10.89
C TYR A 306 -4.19 -6.20 -11.17
N GLY A 307 -5.23 -6.71 -10.48
CA GLY A 307 -5.74 -8.06 -10.68
C GLY A 307 -6.55 -8.16 -11.97
N LYS A 308 -6.26 -9.15 -12.79
CA LYS A 308 -6.94 -9.38 -14.08
C LYS A 308 -8.45 -9.60 -13.96
N ARG A 309 -8.94 -9.89 -12.75
CA ARG A 309 -10.35 -10.07 -12.42
C ARG A 309 -11.04 -8.83 -11.85
N ALA A 310 -10.30 -7.69 -11.71
CA ALA A 310 -10.80 -6.51 -10.99
C ALA A 310 -12.09 -5.93 -11.59
N LEU A 311 -12.14 -5.71 -12.91
CA LEU A 311 -13.32 -5.13 -13.57
C LEU A 311 -14.55 -6.03 -13.39
N ARG A 312 -14.40 -7.35 -13.54
CA ARG A 312 -15.48 -8.32 -13.27
C ARG A 312 -15.91 -8.37 -11.80
N ALA A 313 -14.97 -8.06 -10.90
CA ALA A 313 -15.30 -7.91 -9.49
C ALA A 313 -16.18 -6.67 -9.24
N VAL A 314 -15.93 -5.56 -9.93
CA VAL A 314 -16.81 -4.38 -9.91
C VAL A 314 -18.22 -4.74 -10.42
N ASP A 315 -18.33 -5.43 -11.56
CA ASP A 315 -19.62 -5.89 -12.09
C ASP A 315 -20.39 -6.76 -11.10
N TRP A 316 -19.66 -7.65 -10.42
CA TRP A 316 -20.25 -8.51 -9.40
C TRP A 316 -20.72 -7.71 -8.18
N LEU A 317 -19.95 -6.73 -7.72
CA LEU A 317 -20.32 -5.84 -6.62
C LEU A 317 -21.52 -4.99 -6.97
N ASN A 318 -21.60 -4.47 -8.18
CA ASN A 318 -22.76 -3.74 -8.66
C ASN A 318 -24.06 -4.56 -8.50
N LYS A 319 -24.02 -5.87 -8.83
CA LYS A 319 -25.16 -6.79 -8.63
C LYS A 319 -25.48 -7.07 -7.16
N ILE A 320 -24.48 -7.00 -6.27
CA ILE A 320 -24.68 -7.15 -4.82
C ILE A 320 -25.38 -5.92 -4.25
N VAL A 321 -24.88 -4.71 -4.57
CA VAL A 321 -25.41 -3.48 -4.00
C VAL A 321 -26.81 -3.13 -4.49
N GLU A 322 -27.25 -3.64 -5.64
CA GLU A 322 -28.63 -3.52 -6.11
C GLU A 322 -29.64 -4.07 -5.08
N LYS A 323 -29.24 -5.11 -4.34
CA LYS A 323 -30.09 -5.89 -3.41
C LYS A 323 -29.93 -5.48 -1.95
N ARG A 324 -29.23 -4.37 -1.66
CA ARG A 324 -29.00 -3.86 -0.32
C ARG A 324 -28.99 -2.33 -0.27
N ALA A 325 -28.89 -1.72 0.92
CA ALA A 325 -28.91 -0.27 1.11
C ALA A 325 -27.76 0.48 0.41
N GLY A 326 -26.61 -0.13 0.32
CA GLY A 326 -25.39 0.41 -0.29
C GLY A 326 -24.15 -0.25 0.29
N MET A 327 -23.01 0.03 -0.31
CA MET A 327 -21.67 -0.34 0.18
C MET A 327 -20.67 0.73 -0.23
N HIS A 328 -19.52 0.75 0.41
CA HIS A 328 -18.38 1.48 -0.15
C HIS A 328 -17.35 0.54 -0.76
N LEU A 329 -16.63 1.04 -1.76
CA LEU A 329 -15.56 0.33 -2.44
C LEU A 329 -14.31 1.18 -2.47
N ARG A 330 -13.27 0.74 -1.75
CA ARG A 330 -11.92 1.30 -1.85
C ARG A 330 -11.20 0.69 -3.04
N LEU A 331 -11.03 1.47 -4.10
CA LEU A 331 -10.23 1.05 -5.24
C LEU A 331 -8.76 1.42 -5.01
N VAL A 332 -7.89 0.42 -5.06
CA VAL A 332 -6.43 0.56 -4.96
C VAL A 332 -5.76 -0.03 -6.21
N LYS A 333 -4.51 0.34 -6.50
CA LYS A 333 -3.77 -0.29 -7.62
C LYS A 333 -3.40 -1.72 -7.29
N GLY A 334 -2.81 -1.97 -6.13
CA GLY A 334 -2.44 -3.28 -5.61
C GLY A 334 -1.10 -3.24 -4.89
N ALA A 335 -0.98 -4.02 -3.81
CA ALA A 335 0.15 -3.94 -2.87
C ALA A 335 1.04 -5.18 -2.85
N TYR A 336 0.74 -6.22 -3.65
CA TYR A 336 1.42 -7.51 -3.60
C TYR A 336 2.04 -7.92 -4.93
N TRP A 337 2.31 -6.97 -5.84
CA TRP A 337 2.72 -7.27 -7.21
C TRP A 337 3.96 -8.17 -7.28
N ASP A 338 5.01 -7.85 -6.53
CA ASP A 338 6.25 -8.63 -6.50
C ASP A 338 6.01 -10.05 -5.99
N TYR A 339 5.18 -10.18 -4.94
CA TYR A 339 4.77 -11.49 -4.42
C TYR A 339 4.01 -12.29 -5.48
N GLU A 340 3.01 -11.71 -6.14
CA GLU A 340 2.16 -12.38 -7.14
C GLU A 340 2.99 -12.87 -8.34
N ILE A 341 3.92 -12.05 -8.84
CA ILE A 341 4.83 -12.45 -9.92
C ILE A 341 5.72 -13.59 -9.45
N LYS A 342 6.40 -13.43 -8.31
CA LYS A 342 7.33 -14.44 -7.78
C LYS A 342 6.63 -15.74 -7.44
N HIS A 343 5.47 -15.66 -6.80
CA HIS A 343 4.65 -16.81 -6.45
C HIS A 343 4.27 -17.62 -7.69
N SER A 344 3.75 -16.94 -8.73
CA SER A 344 3.42 -17.60 -10.00
C SER A 344 4.62 -18.30 -10.65
N GLN A 345 5.80 -17.67 -10.60
CA GLN A 345 7.04 -18.27 -11.12
C GLN A 345 7.48 -19.50 -10.34
N VAL A 346 7.46 -19.43 -8.99
CA VAL A 346 7.84 -20.53 -8.10
C VAL A 346 6.93 -21.73 -8.26
N TYR A 347 5.62 -21.49 -8.37
CA TYR A 347 4.61 -22.56 -8.50
C TYR A 347 4.39 -23.00 -9.95
N GLY A 348 5.02 -22.37 -10.93
CA GLY A 348 4.90 -22.75 -12.35
C GLY A 348 3.49 -22.61 -12.89
N TYR A 349 2.77 -21.53 -12.51
CA TYR A 349 1.44 -21.28 -13.03
C TYR A 349 1.47 -20.98 -14.53
N GLU A 350 0.33 -21.11 -15.21
CA GLU A 350 0.21 -20.85 -16.65
C GLU A 350 0.39 -19.38 -17.03
N GLY A 351 0.21 -18.47 -16.07
CA GLY A 351 0.34 -17.03 -16.24
C GLY A 351 0.42 -16.30 -14.92
N TYR A 352 0.26 -14.98 -14.97
CA TYR A 352 0.21 -14.10 -13.80
C TYR A 352 -1.23 -13.68 -13.53
N PRO A 353 -1.69 -13.69 -12.26
CA PRO A 353 -3.04 -13.24 -11.90
C PRO A 353 -3.17 -11.72 -11.91
N VAL A 354 -2.04 -11.02 -12.03
CA VAL A 354 -1.91 -9.56 -12.06
C VAL A 354 -1.34 -9.10 -13.39
N PHE A 355 -1.53 -7.83 -13.73
CA PHE A 355 -0.92 -7.25 -14.93
C PHE A 355 0.60 -7.18 -14.83
N SER A 356 1.27 -7.51 -15.92
CA SER A 356 2.74 -7.49 -15.99
C SER A 356 3.32 -6.08 -16.14
N LYS A 357 2.52 -5.11 -16.61
CA LYS A 357 2.92 -3.72 -16.85
C LYS A 357 2.11 -2.77 -15.97
N LYS A 358 2.81 -1.77 -15.43
CA LYS A 358 2.19 -0.75 -14.59
C LYS A 358 1.16 0.08 -15.35
N SER A 359 1.44 0.42 -16.60
CA SER A 359 0.51 1.19 -17.45
C SER A 359 -0.81 0.46 -17.67
N ILE A 360 -0.80 -0.87 -17.77
CA ILE A 360 -2.05 -1.66 -17.85
C ILE A 360 -2.83 -1.55 -16.54
N THR A 361 -2.16 -1.63 -15.40
CA THR A 361 -2.81 -1.41 -14.09
C THR A 361 -3.44 -0.03 -14.00
N ASP A 362 -2.75 1.01 -14.46
CA ASP A 362 -3.25 2.39 -14.46
C ASP A 362 -4.51 2.53 -15.35
N ILE A 363 -4.52 1.91 -16.53
CA ILE A 363 -5.70 1.87 -17.43
C ILE A 363 -6.88 1.15 -16.76
N PHE A 364 -6.64 -0.05 -16.19
CA PHE A 364 -7.69 -0.83 -15.55
C PHE A 364 -8.21 -0.22 -14.25
N TYR A 365 -7.36 0.49 -13.51
CA TYR A 365 -7.81 1.29 -12.36
C TYR A 365 -8.85 2.32 -12.79
N LEU A 366 -8.61 3.02 -13.87
CA LEU A 366 -9.52 4.06 -14.37
C LEU A 366 -10.77 3.46 -15.04
N ALA A 367 -10.66 2.31 -15.70
CA ALA A 367 -11.82 1.56 -16.17
C ALA A 367 -12.73 1.10 -15.02
N CYS A 368 -12.13 0.56 -13.94
CA CYS A 368 -12.87 0.21 -12.71
C CYS A 368 -13.51 1.46 -12.07
N ALA A 369 -12.78 2.58 -11.99
CA ALA A 369 -13.30 3.82 -11.43
C ALA A 369 -14.54 4.31 -12.19
N LYS A 370 -14.51 4.29 -13.52
CA LYS A 370 -15.64 4.65 -14.38
C LYS A 370 -16.86 3.77 -14.09
N GLU A 371 -16.68 2.44 -13.96
CA GLU A 371 -17.76 1.51 -13.67
C GLU A 371 -18.33 1.68 -12.25
N ILE A 372 -17.51 1.97 -11.26
CA ILE A 372 -17.93 2.22 -9.88
C ILE A 372 -18.80 3.49 -9.83
N LEU A 373 -18.37 4.57 -10.49
CA LEU A 373 -19.07 5.86 -10.49
C LEU A 373 -20.45 5.82 -11.16
N LYS A 374 -20.75 4.81 -12.00
CA LYS A 374 -22.09 4.62 -12.58
C LYS A 374 -23.13 4.20 -11.54
N ASN A 375 -22.73 3.63 -10.41
CA ASN A 375 -23.66 3.07 -9.43
C ASN A 375 -23.67 3.85 -8.12
N LYS A 376 -24.68 4.68 -7.93
CA LYS A 376 -24.83 5.53 -6.71
C LYS A 376 -24.93 4.75 -5.39
N LYS A 377 -25.23 3.45 -5.42
CA LYS A 377 -25.25 2.58 -4.24
C LYS A 377 -23.87 2.04 -3.86
N LEU A 378 -22.88 2.25 -4.72
CA LEU A 378 -21.49 1.85 -4.47
C LEU A 378 -20.64 3.11 -4.27
N PHE A 379 -20.53 3.59 -3.02
CA PHE A 379 -19.73 4.75 -2.71
C PHE A 379 -18.25 4.50 -2.97
N ALA A 380 -17.65 5.32 -3.83
CA ALA A 380 -16.29 5.14 -4.28
C ALA A 380 -15.28 5.82 -3.35
N LYS A 381 -14.23 5.07 -2.94
CA LYS A 381 -13.05 5.58 -2.25
C LYS A 381 -11.82 5.31 -3.11
N PHE A 382 -11.25 6.34 -3.72
CA PHE A 382 -10.15 6.21 -4.68
C PHE A 382 -8.79 6.41 -4.01
N ALA A 383 -8.10 5.30 -3.71
CA ALA A 383 -6.76 5.35 -3.11
C ALA A 383 -5.68 5.47 -4.20
N THR A 384 -5.02 6.61 -4.24
CA THR A 384 -3.97 6.88 -5.24
C THR A 384 -2.99 7.95 -4.78
N HIS A 385 -1.73 7.88 -5.26
CA HIS A 385 -0.71 8.92 -5.13
C HIS A 385 -0.18 9.33 -6.51
N ASN A 386 -1.04 9.39 -7.54
CA ASN A 386 -0.65 9.68 -8.90
C ASN A 386 -1.50 10.84 -9.47
N ALA A 387 -0.87 11.92 -9.91
CA ALA A 387 -1.53 13.13 -10.40
C ALA A 387 -2.46 12.88 -11.59
N HIS A 388 -2.02 12.04 -12.57
CA HIS A 388 -2.86 11.68 -13.70
C HIS A 388 -4.12 10.93 -13.27
N THR A 389 -3.98 10.00 -12.31
CA THR A 389 -5.12 9.25 -11.76
C THR A 389 -6.09 10.20 -11.03
N ILE A 390 -5.59 11.15 -10.22
CA ILE A 390 -6.42 12.16 -9.54
C ILE A 390 -7.18 12.99 -10.57
N SER A 391 -6.49 13.53 -11.58
CA SER A 391 -7.10 14.31 -12.65
C SER A 391 -8.17 13.52 -13.42
N SER A 392 -7.88 12.25 -13.74
CA SER A 392 -8.84 11.38 -14.45
C SER A 392 -10.10 11.12 -13.64
N ILE A 393 -9.96 10.88 -12.33
CA ILE A 393 -11.10 10.65 -11.42
C ILE A 393 -11.91 11.92 -11.26
N GLN A 394 -11.26 13.08 -11.10
CA GLN A 394 -11.95 14.36 -11.04
C GLN A 394 -12.79 14.61 -12.30
N TYR A 395 -12.24 14.28 -13.48
CA TYR A 395 -12.96 14.37 -14.75
C TYR A 395 -14.14 13.40 -14.85
N LEU A 396 -13.93 12.11 -14.47
CA LEU A 396 -14.96 11.08 -14.55
C LEU A 396 -16.06 11.26 -13.51
N GLY A 397 -15.71 11.78 -12.34
CA GLY A 397 -16.57 11.89 -11.17
C GLY A 397 -17.33 13.21 -11.08
N GLU A 398 -17.30 14.06 -12.12
CA GLU A 398 -18.04 15.31 -12.14
C GLU A 398 -19.53 15.08 -11.83
N GLY A 399 -20.03 15.72 -10.79
CA GLY A 399 -21.41 15.56 -10.31
C GLY A 399 -21.69 14.24 -9.57
N SER A 400 -20.67 13.44 -9.27
CA SER A 400 -20.76 12.22 -8.48
C SER A 400 -20.21 12.42 -7.06
N ASP A 401 -20.69 11.60 -6.13
CA ASP A 401 -20.21 11.58 -4.76
C ASP A 401 -19.15 10.49 -4.58
N TYR A 402 -17.95 10.89 -4.20
CA TYR A 402 -16.82 10.00 -3.97
C TYR A 402 -15.78 10.65 -3.05
N GLU A 403 -14.85 9.85 -2.56
CA GLU A 403 -13.74 10.33 -1.73
C GLU A 403 -12.40 9.88 -2.31
N PHE A 404 -11.37 10.72 -2.20
CA PHE A 404 -9.98 10.29 -2.36
C PHE A 404 -9.44 9.75 -1.05
N GLN A 405 -8.46 8.84 -1.15
CA GLN A 405 -7.76 8.32 0.02
C GLN A 405 -6.25 8.32 -0.20
N ARG A 406 -5.50 8.72 0.83
CA ARG A 406 -4.04 8.67 0.86
C ARG A 406 -3.53 7.81 2.02
N LEU A 407 -2.28 7.42 1.96
CA LEU A 407 -1.62 6.78 3.08
C LEU A 407 -1.13 7.80 4.11
N TYR A 408 -1.15 7.42 5.38
CA TYR A 408 -0.56 8.22 6.43
C TYR A 408 0.92 8.50 6.14
N GLY A 409 1.36 9.74 6.36
CA GLY A 409 2.73 10.18 6.09
C GLY A 409 3.07 10.41 4.61
N MET A 410 2.19 10.10 3.67
CA MET A 410 2.46 10.16 2.22
C MET A 410 1.43 10.98 1.46
N GLY A 411 1.88 11.60 0.36
CA GLY A 411 0.99 12.24 -0.62
C GLY A 411 0.32 13.54 -0.16
N GLU A 412 0.72 14.09 0.97
CA GLU A 412 0.13 15.33 1.51
C GLU A 412 0.33 16.50 0.55
N LEU A 413 1.57 16.76 0.14
CA LEU A 413 1.90 17.78 -0.85
C LEU A 413 1.16 17.58 -2.17
N LEU A 414 1.01 16.32 -2.62
CA LEU A 414 0.29 16.00 -3.85
C LEU A 414 -1.18 16.42 -3.76
N TYR A 415 -1.85 16.09 -2.65
CA TYR A 415 -3.27 16.41 -2.48
C TYR A 415 -3.51 17.89 -2.18
N GLN A 416 -2.60 18.57 -1.48
CA GLN A 416 -2.64 20.03 -1.34
C GLN A 416 -2.55 20.71 -2.71
N SER A 417 -1.58 20.28 -3.52
CA SER A 417 -1.41 20.80 -4.89
C SER A 417 -2.58 20.43 -5.81
N ALA A 418 -3.16 19.25 -5.67
CA ALA A 418 -4.33 18.84 -6.43
C ALA A 418 -5.57 19.66 -6.04
N SER A 419 -5.76 19.96 -4.76
CA SER A 419 -6.85 20.81 -4.28
C SER A 419 -6.70 22.25 -4.81
N GLU A 420 -5.48 22.79 -4.81
CA GLU A 420 -5.18 24.12 -5.39
C GLU A 420 -5.41 24.15 -6.91
N ALA A 421 -5.03 23.08 -7.62
CA ALA A 421 -5.11 23.01 -9.08
C ALA A 421 -6.52 22.77 -9.61
N LEU A 422 -7.32 21.92 -8.92
CA LEU A 422 -8.56 21.34 -9.42
C LEU A 422 -9.78 21.65 -8.53
N GLU A 423 -9.60 22.38 -7.43
CA GLU A 423 -10.68 22.70 -6.48
C GLU A 423 -11.43 21.44 -6.01
N LEU A 424 -10.66 20.44 -5.52
CA LEU A 424 -11.25 19.18 -5.04
C LEU A 424 -12.36 19.43 -4.02
N SER A 425 -13.48 18.74 -4.17
CA SER A 425 -14.68 18.93 -3.33
C SER A 425 -14.48 18.60 -1.86
N SER A 426 -13.51 17.72 -1.53
CA SER A 426 -13.20 17.33 -0.16
C SER A 426 -11.72 16.99 0.01
N LYS A 427 -11.23 17.05 1.25
CA LYS A 427 -9.92 16.50 1.60
C LYS A 427 -9.91 14.98 1.44
N PRO A 428 -8.75 14.38 1.11
CA PRO A 428 -8.65 12.93 1.07
C PRO A 428 -8.74 12.34 2.48
N SER A 429 -9.43 11.21 2.65
CA SER A 429 -9.32 10.42 3.86
C SER A 429 -7.93 9.76 3.97
N ILE A 430 -7.56 9.36 5.17
CA ILE A 430 -6.23 8.83 5.48
C ILE A 430 -6.34 7.36 5.88
N TYR A 431 -5.65 6.48 5.14
CA TYR A 431 -5.42 5.11 5.59
C TYR A 431 -4.27 5.12 6.60
N ALA A 432 -4.58 4.82 7.87
CA ALA A 432 -3.70 5.04 8.99
C ALA A 432 -3.41 3.74 9.76
N PRO A 433 -2.21 3.15 9.60
CA PRO A 433 -1.82 1.97 10.37
C PRO A 433 -1.59 2.30 11.84
N ILE A 434 -2.07 1.39 12.73
CA ILE A 434 -1.88 1.43 14.17
C ILE A 434 -1.20 0.13 14.60
N GLY A 435 -0.16 0.22 15.42
CA GLY A 435 0.44 -0.96 16.02
C GLY A 435 1.92 -0.84 16.34
N SER A 436 2.44 -1.94 16.87
CA SER A 436 3.84 -2.01 17.31
C SER A 436 4.80 -2.23 16.15
N HIS A 437 6.07 -1.89 16.35
CA HIS A 437 7.14 -2.13 15.37
C HIS A 437 7.27 -3.59 14.92
N LYS A 438 6.84 -4.56 15.74
CA LYS A 438 6.95 -5.98 15.41
C LYS A 438 5.95 -6.41 14.33
N ASP A 439 4.78 -5.78 14.30
CA ASP A 439 3.70 -6.09 13.38
C ASP A 439 3.76 -5.22 12.11
N LEU A 440 4.62 -4.19 12.13
CA LEU A 440 4.76 -3.22 11.04
C LEU A 440 5.49 -3.78 9.81
N LEU A 441 6.34 -4.80 9.96
CA LEU A 441 7.26 -5.23 8.90
C LEU A 441 6.59 -5.55 7.56
N PRO A 442 5.53 -6.36 7.47
CA PRO A 442 4.90 -6.67 6.19
C PRO A 442 4.36 -5.42 5.50
N TYR A 443 3.80 -4.49 6.28
CA TYR A 443 3.33 -3.21 5.79
C TYR A 443 4.48 -2.34 5.27
N LEU A 444 5.54 -2.19 6.05
CA LEU A 444 6.71 -1.37 5.72
C LEU A 444 7.40 -1.85 4.44
N VAL A 445 7.65 -3.16 4.33
CA VAL A 445 8.29 -3.74 3.14
C VAL A 445 7.48 -3.46 1.88
N ARG A 446 6.15 -3.64 1.92
CA ARG A 446 5.30 -3.31 0.76
C ARG A 446 5.37 -1.83 0.40
N ARG A 447 5.38 -0.92 1.39
CA ARG A 447 5.50 0.52 1.14
C ARG A 447 6.86 0.90 0.56
N LEU A 448 7.93 0.34 1.08
CA LEU A 448 9.27 0.57 0.56
C LEU A 448 9.43 0.02 -0.88
N LEU A 449 8.92 -1.17 -1.18
CA LEU A 449 8.92 -1.73 -2.53
C LEU A 449 8.09 -0.89 -3.51
N GLU A 450 6.90 -0.46 -3.09
CA GLU A 450 6.03 0.39 -3.91
C GLU A 450 6.68 1.74 -4.24
N ASN A 451 7.29 2.37 -3.25
CA ASN A 451 7.86 3.70 -3.39
C ASN A 451 9.30 3.68 -3.89
N GLY A 452 10.07 2.63 -3.57
CA GLY A 452 11.44 2.46 -4.03
C GLY A 452 11.57 2.03 -5.49
N ALA A 453 10.50 1.58 -6.15
CA ALA A 453 10.56 1.24 -7.55
C ALA A 453 10.81 2.47 -8.43
N ASN A 454 11.73 2.34 -9.41
CA ASN A 454 12.03 3.42 -10.39
C ASN A 454 10.80 3.92 -11.15
N SER A 455 9.75 3.13 -11.20
CA SER A 455 8.46 3.48 -11.79
C SER A 455 7.53 4.22 -10.82
N SER A 456 7.93 4.41 -9.56
CA SER A 456 7.10 5.11 -8.57
C SER A 456 6.89 6.58 -8.99
N PHE A 457 5.63 7.00 -9.04
CA PHE A 457 5.28 8.38 -9.35
C PHE A 457 5.85 9.35 -8.30
N ILE A 458 5.79 9.01 -7.01
CA ILE A 458 6.22 9.87 -5.91
C ILE A 458 7.73 10.16 -6.01
N ASN A 459 8.55 9.16 -6.30
CA ASN A 459 10.00 9.34 -6.42
C ASN A 459 10.37 10.31 -7.54
N ARG A 460 9.64 10.27 -8.65
CA ARG A 460 9.90 11.13 -9.81
C ARG A 460 9.19 12.48 -9.75
N LEU A 461 8.18 12.61 -8.91
CA LEU A 461 7.37 13.83 -8.77
C LEU A 461 8.24 15.07 -8.50
N LEU A 462 9.16 14.94 -7.56
CA LEU A 462 10.01 16.04 -7.09
C LEU A 462 11.40 16.05 -7.75
N ASP A 463 11.69 15.11 -8.63
CA ASP A 463 12.92 15.05 -9.40
C ASP A 463 12.88 16.10 -10.51
N PRO A 464 13.79 17.12 -10.51
CA PRO A 464 13.81 18.17 -11.52
C PRO A 464 14.24 17.68 -12.90
N GLU A 465 14.98 16.56 -12.98
CA GLU A 465 15.44 15.97 -14.25
C GLU A 465 14.31 15.19 -14.96
N THR A 466 13.26 14.82 -14.25
CA THR A 466 12.11 14.13 -14.83
C THR A 466 11.13 15.15 -15.42
N ASP A 467 10.82 15.05 -16.71
CA ASP A 467 9.86 15.94 -17.40
C ASP A 467 8.45 15.81 -16.77
N SER A 468 7.83 16.95 -16.45
CA SER A 468 6.46 17.00 -15.92
C SER A 468 5.41 16.49 -16.91
N ALA A 469 5.59 16.75 -18.20
CA ALA A 469 4.71 16.25 -19.25
C ALA A 469 4.79 14.72 -19.35
N TRP A 470 5.97 14.14 -19.21
CA TRP A 470 6.14 12.69 -19.16
C TRP A 470 5.45 12.07 -17.93
N LEU A 471 5.51 12.72 -16.77
CA LEU A 471 4.79 12.25 -15.57
C LEU A 471 3.27 12.37 -15.70
N ALA A 472 2.79 13.34 -16.45
CA ALA A 472 1.37 13.58 -16.71
C ALA A 472 0.83 12.80 -17.92
N GLU A 473 1.69 12.00 -18.60
CA GLU A 473 1.34 11.30 -19.82
C GLU A 473 0.24 10.26 -19.61
N ASN A 474 -0.66 10.15 -20.59
CA ASN A 474 -1.70 9.13 -20.68
C ASN A 474 -1.10 7.72 -20.56
N PRO A 475 -1.67 6.82 -19.73
CA PRO A 475 -1.15 5.48 -19.55
C PRO A 475 -1.16 4.62 -20.83
N TYR A 476 -1.99 4.88 -21.84
CA TYR A 476 -1.90 4.21 -23.15
C TYR A 476 -0.64 4.61 -23.92
N GLU A 477 -0.27 5.88 -23.90
CA GLU A 477 0.96 6.35 -24.54
C GLU A 477 2.19 5.76 -23.84
N ARG A 478 2.16 5.67 -22.52
CA ARG A 478 3.22 4.96 -21.78
C ARG A 478 3.30 3.49 -22.16
N LEU A 479 2.16 2.80 -22.26
CA LEU A 479 2.10 1.38 -22.62
C LEU A 479 2.77 1.12 -23.98
N LYS A 480 2.60 2.01 -24.97
CA LYS A 480 3.26 1.90 -26.28
C LYS A 480 4.80 1.96 -26.20
N LYS A 481 5.33 2.65 -25.17
CA LYS A 481 6.78 2.82 -24.92
C LYS A 481 7.37 1.70 -24.07
N GLU A 482 6.54 0.92 -23.36
CA GLU A 482 6.97 -0.18 -22.51
C GLU A 482 7.28 -1.43 -23.35
N THR A 483 8.57 -1.63 -23.66
CA THR A 483 9.04 -2.74 -24.54
C THR A 483 9.35 -4.03 -23.82
N LYS A 484 9.59 -3.99 -22.49
CA LYS A 484 9.98 -5.18 -21.71
C LYS A 484 8.74 -5.93 -21.25
N ASP A 485 8.62 -7.18 -21.68
CA ASP A 485 7.64 -8.13 -21.17
C ASP A 485 8.28 -9.06 -20.15
N ILE A 486 7.53 -9.41 -19.10
CA ILE A 486 7.94 -10.45 -18.15
C ILE A 486 7.59 -11.79 -18.79
N PRO A 487 8.57 -12.72 -18.93
CA PRO A 487 8.28 -14.05 -19.46
C PRO A 487 7.23 -14.76 -18.61
N VAL A 488 6.33 -15.52 -19.24
CA VAL A 488 5.37 -16.35 -18.50
C VAL A 488 6.10 -17.34 -17.60
N PRO A 489 5.52 -17.78 -16.46
CA PRO A 489 6.20 -18.63 -15.48
C PRO A 489 6.86 -19.86 -16.06
N LYS A 490 6.25 -20.47 -17.09
CA LYS A 490 6.80 -21.64 -17.79
C LYS A 490 8.11 -21.34 -18.54
N LYS A 491 8.35 -20.09 -18.98
CA LYS A 491 9.45 -19.66 -19.84
C LYS A 491 10.42 -18.70 -19.15
N ILE A 492 10.57 -18.78 -17.84
CA ILE A 492 11.48 -17.90 -17.08
C ILE A 492 12.96 -18.27 -17.24
N PHE A 493 13.27 -19.49 -17.67
CA PHE A 493 14.64 -19.95 -17.95
C PHE A 493 14.93 -19.89 -19.43
N PHE A 494 16.19 -19.55 -19.76
CA PHE A 494 16.62 -19.43 -21.15
C PHE A 494 16.80 -20.78 -21.83
N ASP A 495 17.30 -21.79 -21.10
CA ASP A 495 17.76 -23.09 -21.58
C ASP A 495 16.78 -24.24 -21.31
N ARG A 496 15.70 -23.99 -20.56
CA ARG A 496 14.73 -25.02 -20.17
C ARG A 496 13.37 -24.41 -19.86
N GLU A 497 12.34 -25.23 -19.84
CA GLU A 497 11.01 -24.86 -19.32
C GLU A 497 10.93 -25.11 -17.80
N ASN A 498 10.23 -24.24 -17.10
CA ASN A 498 9.86 -24.45 -15.70
C ASN A 498 8.77 -25.54 -15.60
N SER A 499 8.76 -26.28 -14.49
CA SER A 499 7.71 -27.27 -14.21
C SER A 499 6.34 -26.58 -14.09
N SER A 500 5.33 -27.19 -14.68
CA SER A 500 3.96 -26.72 -14.53
C SER A 500 3.39 -27.13 -13.19
N GLY A 501 2.85 -26.18 -12.43
CA GLY A 501 2.15 -26.40 -11.17
C GLY A 501 0.63 -26.27 -11.31
N LYS A 502 -0.07 -26.64 -10.24
CA LYS A 502 -1.52 -26.47 -10.12
C LYS A 502 -1.84 -25.38 -9.14
N ASP A 503 -2.78 -24.52 -9.50
CA ASP A 503 -3.28 -23.48 -8.62
C ASP A 503 -4.30 -24.05 -7.64
N LEU A 504 -3.88 -24.23 -6.38
CA LEU A 504 -4.73 -24.80 -5.33
C LEU A 504 -5.84 -23.86 -4.87
N SER A 505 -5.76 -22.58 -5.19
CA SER A 505 -6.84 -21.62 -4.93
C SER A 505 -8.06 -21.86 -5.84
N LEU A 506 -7.87 -22.59 -6.93
CA LEU A 506 -8.90 -22.95 -7.92
C LEU A 506 -9.35 -24.41 -7.83
N ILE A 507 -8.85 -25.20 -6.90
CA ILE A 507 -9.07 -26.66 -6.85
C ILE A 507 -10.54 -27.05 -6.66
N HIS A 508 -11.36 -26.13 -6.14
CA HIS A 508 -12.80 -26.33 -5.93
C HIS A 508 -13.64 -26.14 -7.23
N ILE A 509 -13.00 -25.76 -8.32
CA ILE A 509 -13.61 -25.50 -9.63
C ILE A 509 -13.29 -26.64 -10.59
#